data_4294db94958b3a4c1a8db8f6927aa24c
#
_entry.id   4294db94958b3a4c1a8db8f6927aa24c
#
_cell.length_a   1.000
_cell.length_b   1.000
_cell.length_c   1.000
_cell.angle_alpha   90.00
_cell.angle_beta   90.00
_cell.angle_gamma   90.00
#
_symmetry.space_group_name_H-M   'P 1'
#
loop_
_entity.id
_entity.type
_entity.pdbx_description
1 polymer ?
#
loop_
_entity_poly.entity_id
_entity_poly.type
_entity_poly.pdbx_seq_one_letter_code
_entity_poly.pdbx_strand_id
1 'polypeptide(L)'
;MNKCYIASGWFSPEWLAELESLKAMLDKHGLKYFSPKDEAICEADAALDRQKAIFDGNVNAIKDCDWMLCNTRNKDMGSIFEAGFMHSLDKPIVYFSAGLPPGAQFNLMLAQSGVAVCTSLEDLDGYLSRCRIGGTLQSEPYRGNIE
;
A
#
# COMPACT_ATOMS: atom_id res chain seq x y z
N MET A 1 11.88 -1.60 -9.47
CA MET A 1 11.21 -1.07 -8.24
C MET A 1 11.56 0.40 -8.05
N ASN A 2 11.09 1.27 -8.92
CA ASN A 2 11.55 2.66 -8.85
C ASN A 2 10.77 3.47 -7.81
N LYS A 3 9.47 3.64 -7.98
CA LYS A 3 8.68 4.48 -7.08
C LYS A 3 7.42 3.77 -6.61
N CYS A 4 7.22 3.73 -5.29
CA CYS A 4 6.08 3.15 -4.60
C CYS A 4 5.00 4.20 -4.32
N TYR A 5 3.74 3.85 -4.46
CA TYR A 5 2.63 4.57 -3.86
C TYR A 5 2.23 3.88 -2.56
N ILE A 6 2.19 4.62 -1.45
CA ILE A 6 1.74 4.06 -0.17
C ILE A 6 0.25 4.38 0.01
N ALA A 7 -0.59 3.36 -0.13
CA ALA A 7 -2.01 3.44 0.19
C ALA A 7 -2.21 3.00 1.64
N SER A 8 -2.46 3.94 2.54
CA SER A 8 -2.65 3.67 3.97
C SER A 8 -3.43 4.81 4.63
N GLY A 9 -4.41 4.48 5.45
CA GLY A 9 -5.07 5.46 6.32
C GLY A 9 -4.13 5.98 7.41
N TRP A 10 -4.46 7.15 7.97
CA TRP A 10 -3.69 7.80 9.05
C TRP A 10 -4.60 8.45 10.10
N PHE A 11 -5.86 8.00 10.17
CA PHE A 11 -6.93 8.70 10.89
C PHE A 11 -6.99 8.42 12.40
N SER A 12 -6.06 7.61 12.93
CA SER A 12 -5.83 7.43 14.36
C SER A 12 -4.33 7.42 14.66
N PRO A 13 -3.92 7.61 15.93
CA PRO A 13 -2.51 7.51 16.32
C PRO A 13 -1.86 6.19 15.91
N GLU A 14 -2.58 5.04 16.04
CA GLU A 14 -2.08 3.73 15.64
C GLU A 14 -1.90 3.62 14.13
N TRP A 15 -2.86 4.12 13.36
CA TRP A 15 -2.78 4.09 11.89
C TRP A 15 -1.64 4.96 11.38
N LEU A 16 -1.46 6.13 12.01
CA LEU A 16 -0.35 7.02 11.68
C LEU A 16 1.00 6.36 11.99
N ALA A 17 1.15 5.75 13.18
CA ALA A 17 2.37 5.06 13.57
C ALA A 17 2.70 3.90 12.61
N GLU A 18 1.70 3.17 12.15
CA GLU A 18 1.86 2.09 11.18
C GLU A 18 2.30 2.64 9.80
N LEU A 19 1.69 3.72 9.32
CA LEU A 19 2.13 4.39 8.09
C LEU A 19 3.60 4.84 8.18
N GLU A 20 4.00 5.48 9.29
CA GLU A 20 5.38 5.91 9.49
C GLU A 20 6.35 4.71 9.54
N SER A 21 5.92 3.56 10.09
CA SER A 21 6.72 2.33 10.06
C SER A 21 6.90 1.79 8.63
N LEU A 22 5.88 1.86 7.79
CA LEU A 22 5.97 1.46 6.38
C LEU A 22 6.91 2.40 5.60
N LYS A 23 6.83 3.71 5.84
CA LYS A 23 7.75 4.69 5.24
C LYS A 23 9.20 4.40 5.64
N ALA A 24 9.45 4.19 6.93
CA ALA A 24 10.77 3.83 7.44
C ALA A 24 11.31 2.53 6.83
N MET A 25 10.44 1.55 6.56
CA MET A 25 10.81 0.32 5.88
C MET A 25 11.25 0.57 4.44
N LEU A 26 10.54 1.40 3.69
CA LEU A 26 10.92 1.78 2.33
C LEU A 26 12.23 2.56 2.32
N ASP A 27 12.42 3.49 3.25
CA ASP A 27 13.66 4.25 3.42
C ASP A 27 14.87 3.32 3.70
N LYS A 28 14.69 2.33 4.59
CA LYS A 28 15.71 1.30 4.88
C LYS A 28 16.18 0.58 3.62
N HIS A 29 15.26 0.32 2.69
CA HIS A 29 15.57 -0.33 1.41
C HIS A 29 15.99 0.64 0.30
N GLY A 30 16.08 1.95 0.58
CA GLY A 30 16.45 2.97 -0.40
C GLY A 30 15.41 3.17 -1.51
N LEU A 31 14.14 2.83 -1.24
CA LEU A 31 13.04 2.91 -2.18
C LEU A 31 12.36 4.29 -2.10
N LYS A 32 12.14 4.91 -3.25
CA LYS A 32 11.37 6.15 -3.34
C LYS A 32 9.88 5.86 -3.21
N TYR A 33 9.15 6.78 -2.60
CA TYR A 33 7.70 6.63 -2.46
C TYR A 33 6.96 7.97 -2.53
N PHE A 34 5.66 7.85 -2.77
CA PHE A 34 4.66 8.90 -2.62
C PHE A 34 3.72 8.47 -1.49
N SER A 35 3.46 9.38 -0.55
CA SER A 35 2.47 9.19 0.51
C SER A 35 1.45 10.32 0.45
N PRO A 36 0.16 10.06 0.25
CA PRO A 36 -0.87 11.10 0.17
C PRO A 36 -0.88 12.04 1.37
N LYS A 37 -0.64 11.51 2.56
CA LYS A 37 -0.57 12.30 3.79
C LYS A 37 0.48 13.41 3.76
N ASP A 38 1.63 13.15 3.13
CA ASP A 38 2.74 14.10 3.10
C ASP A 38 2.51 15.20 2.06
N GLU A 39 1.68 14.95 1.06
CA GLU A 39 1.46 15.88 -0.07
C GLU A 39 0.28 16.82 0.17
N ALA A 40 -0.87 16.27 0.55
CA ALA A 40 -2.06 17.09 0.83
C ALA A 40 -3.05 16.35 1.71
N ILE A 41 -3.48 16.98 2.79
CA ILE A 41 -4.58 16.52 3.63
C ILE A 41 -5.83 17.29 3.21
N CYS A 42 -6.93 16.55 2.98
CA CYS A 42 -8.22 17.14 2.70
C CYS A 42 -8.93 17.47 4.03
N GLU A 43 -9.27 18.73 4.22
CA GLU A 43 -10.05 19.18 5.36
C GLU A 43 -11.49 18.64 5.25
N ALA A 44 -12.14 18.36 6.38
CA ALA A 44 -13.49 17.77 6.40
C ALA A 44 -14.54 18.65 5.71
N ASP A 45 -14.35 19.97 5.73
CA ASP A 45 -15.22 20.99 5.13
C ASP A 45 -14.66 21.60 3.84
N ALA A 46 -13.67 20.93 3.23
CA ALA A 46 -13.05 21.41 2.00
C ALA A 46 -14.07 21.59 0.87
N ALA A 47 -13.94 22.68 0.12
CA ALA A 47 -14.76 22.96 -1.05
C ALA A 47 -14.54 21.90 -2.15
N LEU A 48 -15.51 21.72 -3.05
CA LEU A 48 -15.48 20.67 -4.10
C LEU A 48 -14.28 20.77 -5.01
N ASP A 49 -13.82 21.96 -5.38
CA ASP A 49 -12.63 22.17 -6.20
C ASP A 49 -11.34 21.70 -5.48
N ARG A 50 -11.26 21.93 -4.17
CA ARG A 50 -10.17 21.44 -3.32
C ARG A 50 -10.19 19.90 -3.22
N GLN A 51 -11.37 19.32 -2.97
CA GLN A 51 -11.54 17.87 -2.92
C GLN A 51 -11.11 17.23 -4.24
N LYS A 52 -11.56 17.79 -5.38
CA LYS A 52 -11.22 17.31 -6.70
C LYS A 52 -9.72 17.42 -6.99
N ALA A 53 -9.08 18.53 -6.63
CA ALA A 53 -7.66 18.73 -6.84
C ALA A 53 -6.81 17.69 -6.07
N ILE A 54 -7.18 17.38 -4.82
CA ILE A 54 -6.51 16.34 -4.02
C ILE A 54 -6.73 14.96 -4.64
N PHE A 55 -7.96 14.63 -5.02
CA PHE A 55 -8.28 13.38 -5.70
C PHE A 55 -7.46 13.21 -6.99
N ASP A 56 -7.47 14.21 -7.87
CA ASP A 56 -6.72 14.19 -9.13
C ASP A 56 -5.21 14.06 -8.88
N GLY A 57 -4.68 14.71 -7.84
CA GLY A 57 -3.29 14.61 -7.43
C GLY A 57 -2.91 13.18 -7.03
N ASN A 58 -3.73 12.53 -6.22
CA ASN A 58 -3.50 11.13 -5.81
C ASN A 58 -3.62 10.17 -7.00
N VAL A 59 -4.63 10.34 -7.86
CA VAL A 59 -4.79 9.52 -9.08
C VAL A 59 -3.59 9.67 -10.00
N ASN A 60 -3.09 10.90 -10.20
CA ASN A 60 -1.89 11.13 -11.02
C ASN A 60 -0.65 10.49 -10.39
N ALA A 61 -0.49 10.56 -9.06
CA ALA A 61 0.60 9.90 -8.36
C ALA A 61 0.56 8.37 -8.52
N ILE A 62 -0.63 7.74 -8.48
CA ILE A 62 -0.79 6.31 -8.76
C ILE A 62 -0.32 5.98 -10.19
N LYS A 63 -0.68 6.82 -11.17
CA LYS A 63 -0.23 6.63 -12.57
C LYS A 63 1.29 6.76 -12.71
N ASP A 64 1.92 7.63 -11.93
CA ASP A 64 3.36 7.90 -11.99
C ASP A 64 4.20 6.91 -11.17
N CYS A 65 3.60 6.22 -10.20
CA CYS A 65 4.28 5.19 -9.42
C CYS A 65 4.32 3.85 -10.16
N ASP A 66 5.36 3.05 -9.88
CA ASP A 66 5.58 1.77 -10.55
C ASP A 66 4.86 0.62 -9.85
N TRP A 67 4.62 0.76 -8.56
CA TRP A 67 3.98 -0.25 -7.72
C TRP A 67 3.33 0.39 -6.48
N MET A 68 2.59 -0.41 -5.73
CA MET A 68 1.89 0.05 -4.53
C MET A 68 2.20 -0.84 -3.33
N LEU A 69 2.38 -0.20 -2.17
CA LEU A 69 2.29 -0.84 -0.86
C LEU A 69 0.96 -0.43 -0.23
N CYS A 70 0.03 -1.37 -0.12
CA CYS A 70 -1.32 -1.11 0.36
C CYS A 70 -1.53 -1.72 1.75
N ASN A 71 -1.76 -0.88 2.76
CA ASN A 71 -2.11 -1.32 4.10
C ASN A 71 -3.62 -1.59 4.20
N THR A 72 -3.97 -2.85 4.41
CA THR A 72 -5.37 -3.31 4.48
C THR A 72 -5.87 -3.56 5.89
N ARG A 73 -4.99 -3.51 6.90
CA ARG A 73 -5.34 -3.87 8.27
C ARG A 73 -6.52 -3.06 8.82
N ASN A 74 -6.58 -1.81 8.49
CA ASN A 74 -7.60 -0.88 9.01
C ASN A 74 -8.85 -0.81 8.13
N LYS A 75 -8.91 -1.59 7.06
CA LYS A 75 -10.03 -1.62 6.10
C LYS A 75 -10.39 -0.22 5.57
N ASP A 76 -9.37 0.63 5.37
CA ASP A 76 -9.55 1.97 4.83
C ASP A 76 -10.07 1.90 3.39
N MET A 77 -11.27 2.43 3.18
CA MET A 77 -11.94 2.35 1.87
C MET A 77 -11.18 3.11 0.78
N GLY A 78 -10.53 4.22 1.13
CA GLY A 78 -9.71 4.98 0.19
C GLY A 78 -8.53 4.16 -0.32
N SER A 79 -7.81 3.50 0.58
CA SER A 79 -6.69 2.62 0.22
C SER A 79 -7.13 1.46 -0.68
N ILE A 80 -8.32 0.90 -0.45
CA ILE A 80 -8.85 -0.18 -1.29
C ILE A 80 -9.24 0.32 -2.68
N PHE A 81 -9.84 1.52 -2.79
CA PHE A 81 -10.12 2.16 -4.07
C PHE A 81 -8.81 2.37 -4.87
N GLU A 82 -7.78 2.90 -4.22
CA GLU A 82 -6.48 3.14 -4.83
C GLU A 82 -5.82 1.84 -5.30
N ALA A 83 -5.92 0.75 -4.52
CA ALA A 83 -5.42 -0.56 -4.92
C ALA A 83 -6.14 -1.11 -6.15
N GLY A 84 -7.46 -1.00 -6.22
CA GLY A 84 -8.23 -1.39 -7.40
C GLY A 84 -7.82 -0.59 -8.64
N PHE A 85 -7.59 0.71 -8.47
CA PHE A 85 -7.12 1.56 -9.56
C PHE A 85 -5.70 1.18 -10.02
N MET A 86 -4.76 0.93 -9.10
CA MET A 86 -3.41 0.45 -9.41
C MET A 86 -3.45 -0.88 -10.18
N HIS A 87 -4.30 -1.81 -9.75
CA HIS A 87 -4.49 -3.09 -10.44
C HIS A 87 -4.99 -2.90 -11.88
N SER A 88 -5.90 -1.96 -12.12
CA SER A 88 -6.42 -1.66 -13.46
C SER A 88 -5.36 -1.11 -14.42
N LEU A 89 -4.24 -0.65 -13.91
CA LEU A 89 -3.07 -0.18 -14.68
C LEU A 89 -2.03 -1.30 -14.90
N ASP A 90 -2.34 -2.55 -14.57
CA ASP A 90 -1.43 -3.70 -14.64
C ASP A 90 -0.14 -3.51 -13.83
N LYS A 91 -0.21 -2.76 -12.73
CA LYS A 91 0.93 -2.49 -11.85
C LYS A 91 0.87 -3.36 -10.59
N PRO A 92 2.03 -3.84 -10.10
CA PRO A 92 2.06 -4.75 -8.97
C PRO A 92 1.69 -4.06 -7.64
N ILE A 93 1.01 -4.82 -6.79
CA ILE A 93 0.59 -4.38 -5.45
C ILE A 93 1.13 -5.37 -4.44
N VAL A 94 1.79 -4.85 -3.40
CA VAL A 94 2.13 -5.59 -2.19
C VAL A 94 1.13 -5.18 -1.11
N TYR A 95 0.38 -6.13 -0.58
CA TYR A 95 -0.52 -5.87 0.54
C TYR A 95 0.21 -6.07 1.86
N PHE A 96 -0.06 -5.18 2.80
CA PHE A 96 0.42 -5.26 4.16
C PHE A 96 -0.78 -5.40 5.11
N SER A 97 -0.79 -6.45 5.91
CA SER A 97 -1.85 -6.73 6.89
C SER A 97 -1.24 -7.21 8.21
N ALA A 98 -0.69 -6.25 8.97
CA ALA A 98 0.01 -6.55 10.20
C ALA A 98 -0.88 -7.26 11.23
N GLY A 99 -0.34 -8.30 11.84
CA GLY A 99 -1.02 -9.07 12.87
C GLY A 99 -2.06 -10.06 12.33
N LEU A 100 -2.09 -10.31 11.02
CA LEU A 100 -2.87 -11.40 10.46
C LEU A 100 -2.30 -12.74 10.97
N PRO A 101 -3.05 -13.51 11.79
CA PRO A 101 -2.54 -14.77 12.32
C PRO A 101 -2.27 -15.80 11.22
N PRO A 102 -1.34 -16.75 11.44
CA PRO A 102 -1.15 -17.86 10.52
C PRO A 102 -2.47 -18.61 10.26
N GLY A 103 -2.80 -18.83 8.98
CA GLY A 103 -4.04 -19.50 8.57
C GLY A 103 -5.31 -18.64 8.66
N ALA A 104 -5.20 -17.36 9.03
CA ALA A 104 -6.35 -16.46 9.00
C ALA A 104 -6.85 -16.23 7.58
N GLN A 105 -8.11 -15.87 7.47
CA GLN A 105 -8.72 -15.54 6.18
C GLN A 105 -8.22 -14.17 5.69
N PHE A 106 -7.87 -14.10 4.43
CA PHE A 106 -7.59 -12.86 3.72
C PHE A 106 -8.53 -12.72 2.53
N ASN A 107 -8.87 -11.51 2.17
CA ASN A 107 -9.85 -11.28 1.11
C ASN A 107 -9.36 -11.79 -0.25
N LEU A 108 -10.20 -12.58 -0.93
CA LEU A 108 -9.90 -13.19 -2.22
C LEU A 108 -9.47 -12.16 -3.27
N MET A 109 -10.23 -11.07 -3.42
CA MET A 109 -9.96 -10.07 -4.47
C MET A 109 -8.62 -9.38 -4.24
N LEU A 110 -8.27 -9.10 -2.98
CA LEU A 110 -6.99 -8.51 -2.64
C LEU A 110 -5.85 -9.52 -2.80
N ALA A 111 -6.02 -10.76 -2.35
CA ALA A 111 -5.01 -11.79 -2.51
C ALA A 111 -4.65 -12.04 -3.98
N GLN A 112 -5.64 -12.03 -4.88
CA GLN A 112 -5.44 -12.29 -6.30
C GLN A 112 -5.00 -11.06 -7.10
N SER A 113 -5.31 -9.85 -6.63
CA SER A 113 -4.85 -8.62 -7.28
C SER A 113 -3.42 -8.21 -6.91
N GLY A 114 -2.86 -8.78 -5.84
CA GLY A 114 -1.52 -8.48 -5.37
C GLY A 114 -0.47 -9.51 -5.76
N VAL A 115 0.77 -9.09 -5.76
CA VAL A 115 1.92 -10.00 -5.98
C VAL A 115 2.41 -10.64 -4.69
N ALA A 116 2.12 -10.03 -3.54
CA ALA A 116 2.45 -10.56 -2.21
C ALA A 116 1.53 -9.98 -1.13
N VAL A 117 1.42 -10.70 -0.02
CA VAL A 117 0.75 -10.26 1.22
C VAL A 117 1.73 -10.45 2.37
N CYS A 118 2.17 -9.34 2.97
CA CYS A 118 3.07 -9.35 4.11
C CYS A 118 2.28 -9.12 5.41
N THR A 119 2.51 -9.92 6.42
CA THR A 119 1.71 -9.93 7.66
C THR A 119 2.41 -9.33 8.86
N SER A 120 3.65 -8.90 8.69
CA SER A 120 4.45 -8.18 9.70
C SER A 120 5.51 -7.31 9.02
N LEU A 121 6.09 -6.38 9.78
CA LEU A 121 7.23 -5.58 9.29
C LEU A 121 8.44 -6.47 8.98
N GLU A 122 8.67 -7.52 9.75
CA GLU A 122 9.74 -8.49 9.49
C GLU A 122 9.50 -9.24 8.16
N ASP A 123 8.26 -9.67 7.92
CA ASP A 123 7.87 -10.32 6.68
C ASP A 123 8.05 -9.38 5.46
N LEU A 124 7.62 -8.12 5.59
CA LEU A 124 7.83 -7.10 4.56
C LEU A 124 9.32 -6.84 4.30
N ASP A 125 10.13 -6.74 5.36
CA ASP A 125 11.58 -6.56 5.25
C ASP A 125 12.24 -7.71 4.48
N GLY A 126 11.89 -8.94 4.83
CA GLY A 126 12.36 -10.13 4.14
C GLY A 126 11.93 -10.18 2.67
N TYR A 127 10.66 -9.85 2.39
CA TYR A 127 10.14 -9.78 1.02
C TYR A 127 10.91 -8.74 0.18
N LEU A 128 11.05 -7.51 0.68
CA LEU A 128 11.76 -6.44 -0.04
C LEU A 128 13.24 -6.79 -0.27
N SER A 129 13.88 -7.47 0.69
CA SER A 129 15.25 -7.95 0.54
C SER A 129 15.38 -8.97 -0.60
N ARG A 130 14.45 -9.91 -0.71
CA ARG A 130 14.42 -10.90 -1.82
C ARG A 130 14.19 -10.23 -3.17
N CYS A 131 13.25 -9.28 -3.23
CA CYS A 131 12.98 -8.50 -4.44
C CYS A 131 14.18 -7.67 -4.90
N ARG A 132 14.94 -7.10 -3.96
CA ARG A 132 16.13 -6.31 -4.25
C ARG A 132 17.21 -7.13 -4.97
N ILE A 133 17.39 -8.38 -4.58
CA ILE A 133 18.34 -9.28 -5.24
C ILE A 133 17.94 -9.52 -6.70
N GLY A 134 16.64 -9.68 -6.97
CA GLY A 134 16.09 -9.88 -8.32
C GLY A 134 15.89 -8.61 -9.13
N GLY A 135 15.93 -7.42 -8.50
CA GLY A 135 15.70 -6.12 -9.14
C GLY A 135 14.24 -5.79 -9.45
N THR A 136 13.29 -6.71 -9.23
CA THR A 136 11.85 -6.55 -9.46
C THR A 136 11.04 -7.15 -8.32
N LEU A 137 9.79 -6.70 -8.16
CA LEU A 137 8.85 -7.33 -7.24
C LEU A 137 8.55 -8.76 -7.68
N GLN A 138 8.72 -9.71 -6.77
CA GLN A 138 8.49 -11.12 -7.02
C GLN A 138 7.05 -11.50 -6.68
N SER A 139 6.49 -12.45 -7.41
CA SER A 139 5.18 -13.02 -7.07
C SER A 139 5.35 -14.06 -5.96
N GLU A 140 4.82 -13.75 -4.78
CA GLU A 140 4.75 -14.65 -3.64
C GLU A 140 3.28 -14.75 -3.18
N PRO A 141 2.46 -15.58 -3.85
CA PRO A 141 1.01 -15.65 -3.60
C PRO A 141 0.70 -15.97 -2.14
N TYR A 142 -0.37 -15.35 -1.62
CA TYR A 142 -0.86 -15.68 -0.30
C TYR A 142 -1.29 -17.14 -0.21
N ARG A 143 -0.85 -17.83 0.83
CA ARG A 143 -1.08 -19.29 1.01
C ARG A 143 -1.99 -19.61 2.20
N GLY A 144 -2.55 -18.60 2.86
CA GLY A 144 -3.55 -18.80 3.90
C GLY A 144 -4.95 -19.03 3.34
N ASN A 145 -5.92 -19.10 4.23
CA ASN A 145 -7.32 -19.25 3.86
C ASN A 145 -7.84 -17.95 3.20
N ILE A 146 -8.82 -18.11 2.33
CA ILE A 146 -9.47 -17.01 1.59
C ILE A 146 -10.92 -16.85 2.04
N GLU A 147 -11.39 -15.61 2.18
CA GLU A 147 -12.80 -15.26 2.38
C GLU A 147 -13.40 -14.60 1.13
#